data_8135c4f5347782a7bc94cc66d172369a
#
_entry.id   8135c4f5347782a7bc94cc66d172369a
#
_cell.length_a   1.000
_cell.length_b   1.000
_cell.length_c   1.000
_cell.angle_alpha   90.00
_cell.angle_beta   90.00
_cell.angle_gamma   90.00
#
_symmetry.space_group_name_H-M   'P 1'
#
loop_
_entity.id
_entity.type
_entity.pdbx_description
1 polymer ?
#
loop_
_entity_poly.entity_id
_entity_poly.type
_entity_poly.pdbx_seq_one_letter_code
_entity_poly.pdbx_strand_id
1 'polypeptide(L)'
;LPHTYQVNDHRQEISKRGFTRADFGLPDDAAVFCSFNQAYKIEPVMFAVWADVLNATPGSVLWLLASTAFAEGNLRGEAKARGVAPERLIFAGKLPKDEHLERTRLADLVLDTRIYNGHTTTSDALWAGVPVITLKGAHFASPVSAPSLRARPAGTDHAEPRGLPGLGLAPGAKPRRYSRFKRKDRQKPPRATPVRHPTVH
;
A
#
# COMPACT_ATOMS: atom_id res chain seq x y z
N LEU A 1 0.51 21.75 12.83
CA LEU A 1 -0.38 20.70 13.31
C LEU A 1 0.33 19.89 14.39
N PRO A 2 -0.25 19.68 15.59
CA PRO A 2 0.48 19.10 16.73
C PRO A 2 0.81 17.61 16.57
N HIS A 3 0.13 16.89 15.68
CA HIS A 3 0.26 15.42 15.58
C HIS A 3 0.55 14.91 14.16
N THR A 4 0.43 15.74 13.15
CA THR A 4 0.75 15.40 11.76
C THR A 4 1.10 16.65 10.98
N TYR A 5 2.01 16.54 10.02
CA TYR A 5 2.34 17.65 9.14
C TYR A 5 1.46 17.64 7.89
N GLN A 6 0.81 16.52 7.57
CA GLN A 6 -0.04 16.37 6.39
C GLN A 6 -1.52 16.49 6.76
N VAL A 7 -2.21 17.34 6.03
CA VAL A 7 -3.67 17.45 6.08
C VAL A 7 -4.26 16.40 5.14
N ASN A 8 -5.15 15.56 5.67
CA ASN A 8 -5.88 14.59 4.89
C ASN A 8 -7.36 14.97 4.85
N ASP A 9 -7.97 14.87 3.68
CA ASP A 9 -9.41 15.03 3.53
C ASP A 9 -10.13 13.78 4.08
N HIS A 10 -10.97 13.96 5.08
CA HIS A 10 -11.77 12.91 5.71
C HIS A 10 -13.15 12.71 5.05
N ARG A 11 -13.40 13.39 3.93
CA ARG A 11 -14.63 13.31 3.15
C ARG A 11 -14.41 12.78 1.74
N GLN A 12 -13.24 12.21 1.47
CA GLN A 12 -12.94 11.66 0.15
C GLN A 12 -13.95 10.56 -0.20
N GLU A 13 -14.62 10.74 -1.33
CA GLU A 13 -15.49 9.72 -1.88
C GLU A 13 -14.66 8.59 -2.49
N ILE A 14 -15.18 7.38 -2.41
CA ILE A 14 -14.66 6.22 -3.13
C ILE A 14 -15.70 5.85 -4.17
N SER A 15 -15.28 5.77 -5.42
CA SER A 15 -16.14 5.38 -6.53
C SER A 15 -16.85 4.04 -6.25
N LYS A 16 -18.02 3.86 -6.82
CA LYS A 16 -18.83 2.64 -6.75
C LYS A 16 -18.92 1.94 -8.11
N ARG A 17 -17.93 2.14 -8.95
CA ARG A 17 -17.90 1.61 -10.32
C ARG A 17 -17.85 0.09 -10.36
N GLY A 18 -17.39 -0.54 -9.28
CA GLY A 18 -17.35 -2.00 -9.16
C GLY A 18 -16.16 -2.62 -9.86
N PHE A 19 -15.00 -1.98 -9.83
CA PHE A 19 -13.77 -2.53 -10.40
C PHE A 19 -13.43 -3.92 -9.87
N THR A 20 -12.99 -4.77 -10.77
CA THR A 20 -12.51 -6.13 -10.53
C THR A 20 -10.99 -6.22 -10.80
N ARG A 21 -10.36 -7.28 -10.34
CA ARG A 21 -8.94 -7.55 -10.64
C ARG A 21 -8.71 -7.72 -12.15
N ALA A 22 -9.66 -8.33 -12.85
CA ALA A 22 -9.60 -8.54 -14.30
C ALA A 22 -9.50 -7.22 -15.07
N ASP A 23 -10.15 -6.15 -14.62
CA ASP A 23 -10.09 -4.83 -15.27
C ASP A 23 -8.68 -4.24 -15.32
N PHE A 24 -7.79 -4.73 -14.48
CA PHE A 24 -6.39 -4.29 -14.39
C PHE A 24 -5.37 -5.39 -14.70
N GLY A 25 -5.81 -6.53 -15.21
CA GLY A 25 -4.92 -7.65 -15.50
C GLY A 25 -4.28 -8.29 -14.25
N LEU A 26 -4.93 -8.15 -13.10
CA LEU A 26 -4.48 -8.72 -11.84
C LEU A 26 -5.01 -10.15 -11.68
N PRO A 27 -4.21 -11.09 -11.15
CA PRO A 27 -4.66 -12.44 -10.90
C PRO A 27 -5.69 -12.49 -9.74
N ASP A 28 -6.72 -13.34 -9.89
CA ASP A 28 -7.77 -13.49 -8.89
C ASP A 28 -7.26 -14.25 -7.64
N ASP A 29 -6.44 -15.28 -7.85
CA ASP A 29 -6.03 -16.23 -6.82
C ASP A 29 -4.63 -15.98 -6.26
N ALA A 30 -3.99 -14.87 -6.60
CA ALA A 30 -2.66 -14.54 -6.15
C ALA A 30 -2.62 -13.29 -5.25
N ALA A 31 -1.57 -13.16 -4.46
CA ALA A 31 -1.33 -11.95 -3.69
C ALA A 31 -0.96 -10.78 -4.62
N VAL A 32 -1.64 -9.66 -4.46
CA VAL A 32 -1.40 -8.42 -5.16
C VAL A 32 -0.72 -7.45 -4.21
N PHE A 33 0.60 -7.32 -4.34
CA PHE A 33 1.36 -6.24 -3.71
C PHE A 33 1.22 -4.98 -4.55
N CYS A 34 1.16 -3.82 -3.92
CA CYS A 34 0.93 -2.56 -4.64
C CYS A 34 1.87 -1.47 -4.16
N SER A 35 2.38 -0.65 -5.09
CA SER A 35 3.04 0.61 -4.78
C SER A 35 2.71 1.65 -5.84
N PHE A 36 1.80 2.57 -5.54
CA PHE A 36 1.42 3.67 -6.44
C PHE A 36 2.26 4.93 -6.22
N ASN A 37 3.45 4.78 -5.63
CA ASN A 37 4.42 5.84 -5.58
C ASN A 37 5.02 6.10 -6.98
N GLN A 38 5.46 7.34 -7.21
CA GLN A 38 6.14 7.70 -8.44
C GLN A 38 7.45 6.91 -8.61
N ALA A 39 7.79 6.55 -9.85
CA ALA A 39 8.94 5.70 -10.15
C ALA A 39 10.28 6.26 -9.61
N TYR A 40 10.45 7.58 -9.53
CA TYR A 40 11.67 8.18 -8.98
C TYR A 40 11.89 7.92 -7.48
N LYS A 41 10.86 7.46 -6.76
CA LYS A 41 10.97 7.06 -5.35
C LYS A 41 11.44 5.62 -5.16
N ILE A 42 11.39 4.83 -6.23
CA ILE A 42 11.80 3.42 -6.22
C ILE A 42 13.31 3.37 -6.39
N GLU A 43 14.02 3.05 -5.33
CA GLU A 43 15.47 2.95 -5.34
C GLU A 43 15.93 1.48 -5.30
N PRO A 44 17.18 1.19 -5.74
CA PRO A 44 17.63 -0.18 -5.95
C PRO A 44 17.54 -1.09 -4.73
N VAL A 45 17.82 -0.57 -3.51
CA VAL A 45 17.78 -1.37 -2.28
C VAL A 45 16.35 -1.77 -1.94
N MET A 46 15.40 -0.81 -2.05
CA MET A 46 14.00 -1.12 -1.78
C MET A 46 13.42 -2.05 -2.83
N PHE A 47 13.78 -1.85 -4.10
CA PHE A 47 13.34 -2.75 -5.17
C PHE A 47 13.88 -4.17 -4.98
N ALA A 48 15.11 -4.33 -4.48
CA ALA A 48 15.67 -5.64 -4.12
C ALA A 48 14.80 -6.34 -3.07
N VAL A 49 14.42 -5.63 -2.00
CA VAL A 49 13.52 -6.17 -0.97
C VAL A 49 12.17 -6.60 -1.55
N TRP A 50 11.61 -5.81 -2.47
CA TRP A 50 10.35 -6.17 -3.14
C TRP A 50 10.51 -7.41 -4.04
N ALA A 51 11.65 -7.55 -4.72
CA ALA A 51 11.95 -8.74 -5.50
C ALA A 51 12.08 -9.99 -4.61
N ASP A 52 12.70 -9.87 -3.44
CA ASP A 52 12.79 -10.96 -2.47
C ASP A 52 11.39 -11.37 -1.97
N VAL A 53 10.51 -10.41 -1.69
CA VAL A 53 9.11 -10.67 -1.32
C VAL A 53 8.37 -11.41 -2.43
N LEU A 54 8.55 -11.00 -3.68
CA LEU A 54 7.95 -11.67 -4.83
C LEU A 54 8.48 -13.09 -4.99
N ASN A 55 9.79 -13.30 -4.86
CA ASN A 55 10.41 -14.63 -4.94
C ASN A 55 9.93 -15.56 -3.82
N ALA A 56 9.74 -15.02 -2.61
CA ALA A 56 9.21 -15.76 -1.48
C ALA A 56 7.71 -16.07 -1.58
N THR A 57 7.00 -15.40 -2.50
CA THR A 57 5.54 -15.55 -2.69
C THR A 57 5.23 -15.90 -4.15
N PRO A 58 5.37 -17.16 -4.55
CA PRO A 58 5.10 -17.60 -5.91
C PRO A 58 3.69 -17.21 -6.38
N GLY A 59 3.55 -16.81 -7.65
CA GLY A 59 2.28 -16.36 -8.24
C GLY A 59 1.87 -14.93 -7.89
N SER A 60 2.46 -14.30 -6.87
CA SER A 60 2.15 -12.90 -6.53
C SER A 60 2.61 -11.93 -7.62
N VAL A 61 1.98 -10.77 -7.63
CA VAL A 61 2.33 -9.68 -8.56
C VAL A 61 2.63 -8.40 -7.78
N LEU A 62 3.41 -7.53 -8.41
CA LEU A 62 3.66 -6.17 -7.93
C LEU A 62 2.97 -5.18 -8.88
N TRP A 63 1.96 -4.50 -8.36
CA TRP A 63 1.15 -3.54 -9.09
C TRP A 63 1.67 -2.12 -8.86
N LEU A 64 2.19 -1.52 -9.89
CA LEU A 64 2.90 -0.24 -9.86
C LEU A 64 2.13 0.85 -10.61
N LEU A 65 2.41 2.11 -10.27
CA LEU A 65 1.93 3.22 -11.08
C LEU A 65 2.72 3.27 -12.40
N ALA A 66 2.00 3.31 -13.51
CA ALA A 66 2.59 3.48 -14.82
C ALA A 66 3.40 4.78 -14.91
N SER A 67 4.51 4.71 -15.60
CA SER A 67 5.44 5.82 -15.77
C SER A 67 5.84 5.92 -17.25
N THR A 68 7.08 6.26 -17.53
CA THR A 68 7.61 6.22 -18.90
C THR A 68 7.95 4.79 -19.30
N ALA A 69 7.82 4.45 -20.59
CA ALA A 69 8.20 3.14 -21.11
C ALA A 69 9.66 2.77 -20.74
N PHE A 70 10.54 3.77 -20.66
CA PHE A 70 11.93 3.58 -20.23
C PHE A 70 12.02 3.14 -18.76
N ALA A 71 11.30 3.81 -17.85
CA ALA A 71 11.31 3.45 -16.44
C ALA A 71 10.68 2.07 -16.20
N GLU A 72 9.60 1.74 -16.90
CA GLU A 72 8.96 0.43 -16.82
C GLU A 72 9.87 -0.68 -17.36
N GLY A 73 10.55 -0.42 -18.49
CA GLY A 73 11.55 -1.33 -19.06
C GLY A 73 12.71 -1.60 -18.09
N ASN A 74 13.23 -0.57 -17.43
CA ASN A 74 14.29 -0.71 -16.44
C ASN A 74 13.81 -1.53 -15.22
N LEU A 75 12.62 -1.28 -14.70
CA LEU A 75 12.06 -2.05 -13.58
C LEU A 75 11.85 -3.52 -13.94
N ARG A 76 11.40 -3.82 -15.16
CA ARG A 76 11.27 -5.21 -15.65
C ARG A 76 12.63 -5.87 -15.83
N GLY A 77 13.64 -5.14 -16.34
CA GLY A 77 15.02 -5.61 -16.46
C GLY A 77 15.62 -5.94 -15.08
N GLU A 78 15.44 -5.06 -14.11
CA GLU A 78 15.90 -5.26 -12.74
C GLU A 78 15.19 -6.43 -12.04
N ALA A 79 13.89 -6.60 -12.27
CA ALA A 79 13.14 -7.75 -11.78
C ALA A 79 13.73 -9.06 -12.34
N LYS A 80 13.95 -9.12 -13.65
CA LYS A 80 14.54 -10.27 -14.31
C LYS A 80 15.93 -10.60 -13.76
N ALA A 81 16.77 -9.58 -13.55
CA ALA A 81 18.11 -9.76 -12.98
C ALA A 81 18.10 -10.35 -11.57
N ARG A 82 16.96 -10.19 -10.84
CA ARG A 82 16.74 -10.72 -9.50
C ARG A 82 15.88 -11.99 -9.46
N GLY A 83 15.68 -12.64 -10.61
CA GLY A 83 14.92 -13.90 -10.70
C GLY A 83 13.41 -13.74 -10.63
N VAL A 84 12.89 -12.52 -10.76
CA VAL A 84 11.43 -12.26 -10.84
C VAL A 84 11.04 -12.15 -12.31
N ALA A 85 10.04 -12.92 -12.73
CA ALA A 85 9.50 -12.85 -14.07
C ALA A 85 8.93 -11.44 -14.34
N PRO A 86 9.35 -10.75 -15.44
CA PRO A 86 8.95 -9.36 -15.72
C PRO A 86 7.43 -9.14 -15.81
N GLU A 87 6.69 -10.17 -16.15
CA GLU A 87 5.22 -10.15 -16.28
C GLU A 87 4.52 -10.02 -14.92
N ARG A 88 5.23 -10.33 -13.83
CA ARG A 88 4.74 -10.14 -12.47
C ARG A 88 4.73 -8.66 -12.03
N LEU A 89 5.35 -7.76 -12.82
CA LEU A 89 5.22 -6.32 -12.66
C LEU A 89 4.09 -5.82 -13.55
N ILE A 90 2.97 -5.42 -12.92
CA ILE A 90 1.80 -4.89 -13.61
C ILE A 90 1.77 -3.37 -13.41
N PHE A 91 1.58 -2.62 -14.49
CA PHE A 91 1.57 -1.16 -14.46
C PHE A 91 0.17 -0.62 -14.73
N ALA A 92 -0.28 0.32 -13.91
CA ALA A 92 -1.60 0.92 -13.98
C ALA A 92 -1.50 2.43 -14.27
N GLY A 93 -2.24 2.89 -15.24
CA GLY A 93 -2.35 4.30 -15.58
C GLY A 93 -2.97 5.13 -14.45
N LYS A 94 -2.95 6.45 -14.60
CA LYS A 94 -3.62 7.37 -13.67
C LYS A 94 -5.13 7.28 -13.84
N LEU A 95 -5.85 7.40 -12.73
CA LEU A 95 -7.31 7.48 -12.67
C LEU A 95 -7.73 8.72 -11.86
N PRO A 96 -8.97 9.20 -11.99
CA PRO A 96 -9.58 10.12 -11.05
C PRO A 96 -9.44 9.63 -9.62
N LYS A 97 -9.46 10.54 -8.65
CA LYS A 97 -9.11 10.24 -7.26
C LYS A 97 -10.01 9.17 -6.63
N ASP A 98 -11.30 9.30 -6.82
CA ASP A 98 -12.32 8.38 -6.30
C ASP A 98 -12.19 6.97 -6.90
N GLU A 99 -11.96 6.88 -8.21
CA GLU A 99 -11.69 5.62 -8.91
C GLU A 99 -10.33 5.02 -8.49
N HIS A 100 -9.31 5.88 -8.26
CA HIS A 100 -8.03 5.43 -7.74
C HIS A 100 -8.16 4.81 -6.35
N LEU A 101 -8.96 5.39 -5.47
CA LEU A 101 -9.24 4.84 -4.15
C LEU A 101 -9.98 3.50 -4.25
N GLU A 102 -10.93 3.40 -5.18
CA GLU A 102 -11.67 2.14 -5.40
C GLU A 102 -10.74 1.04 -5.89
N ARG A 103 -9.97 1.28 -6.97
CA ARG A 103 -9.05 0.25 -7.50
C ARG A 103 -8.01 -0.18 -6.48
N THR A 104 -7.53 0.73 -5.62
CA THR A 104 -6.54 0.40 -4.59
C THR A 104 -7.03 -0.73 -3.67
N ARG A 105 -8.34 -0.87 -3.47
CA ARG A 105 -8.97 -1.94 -2.69
C ARG A 105 -8.77 -3.35 -3.26
N LEU A 106 -8.34 -3.46 -4.51
CA LEU A 106 -8.04 -4.74 -5.17
C LEU A 106 -6.67 -5.30 -4.73
N ALA A 107 -5.80 -4.45 -4.18
CA ALA A 107 -4.53 -4.88 -3.62
C ALA A 107 -4.73 -5.53 -2.24
N ASP A 108 -3.85 -6.47 -1.91
CA ASP A 108 -3.82 -7.12 -0.59
C ASP A 108 -2.93 -6.38 0.39
N LEU A 109 -1.84 -5.77 -0.10
CA LEU A 109 -0.85 -5.08 0.71
C LEU A 109 -0.15 -3.99 -0.10
N VAL A 110 -0.01 -2.81 0.49
CA VAL A 110 0.80 -1.74 -0.09
C VAL A 110 2.22 -1.79 0.48
N LEU A 111 3.20 -1.79 -0.42
CA LEU A 111 4.61 -1.70 -0.12
C LEU A 111 5.06 -0.25 -0.31
N ASP A 112 5.51 0.38 0.77
CA ASP A 112 5.96 1.77 0.72
C ASP A 112 7.42 1.88 0.28
N THR A 113 7.81 3.05 -0.19
CA THR A 113 9.19 3.39 -0.56
C THR A 113 10.01 3.82 0.67
N ARG A 114 11.33 3.59 0.66
CA ARG A 114 12.19 3.71 1.84
C ARG A 114 12.72 5.13 2.10
N ILE A 115 13.35 5.74 1.12
CA ILE A 115 14.03 7.05 1.31
C ILE A 115 13.01 8.18 1.36
N TYR A 116 12.05 8.13 0.47
CA TYR A 116 10.94 9.08 0.39
C TYR A 116 9.62 8.31 0.45
N ASN A 117 9.10 8.12 1.66
CA ASN A 117 7.86 7.38 1.88
C ASN A 117 6.68 7.98 1.13
N GLY A 118 5.65 7.18 0.95
CA GLY A 118 4.35 7.64 0.51
C GLY A 118 3.72 8.56 1.55
N HIS A 119 3.26 9.72 1.15
CA HIS A 119 2.50 10.62 2.01
C HIS A 119 1.00 10.46 1.69
N THR A 120 0.55 11.12 0.63
CA THR A 120 -0.82 10.99 0.13
C THR A 120 -1.13 9.55 -0.27
N THR A 121 -0.19 8.86 -0.93
CA THR A 121 -0.38 7.46 -1.36
C THR A 121 -0.59 6.51 -0.19
N THR A 122 0.09 6.72 0.94
CA THR A 122 -0.12 5.94 2.15
C THR A 122 -1.48 6.24 2.78
N SER A 123 -1.85 7.54 2.86
CA SER A 123 -3.17 7.95 3.35
C SER A 123 -4.30 7.38 2.49
N ASP A 124 -4.13 7.38 1.18
CA ASP A 124 -5.08 6.81 0.22
C ASP A 124 -5.26 5.31 0.40
N ALA A 125 -4.17 4.59 0.57
CA ALA A 125 -4.22 3.14 0.81
C ALA A 125 -4.97 2.83 2.11
N LEU A 126 -4.68 3.54 3.19
CA LEU A 126 -5.36 3.37 4.47
C LEU A 126 -6.84 3.78 4.39
N TRP A 127 -7.16 4.85 3.66
CA TRP A 127 -8.54 5.28 3.41
C TRP A 127 -9.31 4.24 2.61
N ALA A 128 -8.68 3.64 1.61
CA ALA A 128 -9.24 2.53 0.85
C ALA A 128 -9.38 1.24 1.67
N GLY A 129 -8.81 1.18 2.88
CA GLY A 129 -8.86 0.00 3.76
C GLY A 129 -7.81 -1.05 3.45
N VAL A 130 -6.71 -0.67 2.76
CA VAL A 130 -5.61 -1.58 2.42
C VAL A 130 -4.46 -1.38 3.40
N PRO A 131 -3.91 -2.44 3.99
CA PRO A 131 -2.77 -2.35 4.89
C PRO A 131 -1.52 -1.87 4.14
N VAL A 132 -0.65 -1.14 4.85
CA VAL A 132 0.61 -0.61 4.31
C VAL A 132 1.77 -1.11 5.16
N ILE A 133 2.81 -1.62 4.52
CA ILE A 133 4.12 -1.84 5.15
C ILE A 133 5.02 -0.68 4.77
N THR A 134 5.58 -0.01 5.76
CA THR A 134 6.56 1.07 5.60
C THR A 134 7.77 0.85 6.49
N LEU A 135 8.91 1.33 6.06
CA LEU A 135 10.13 1.34 6.87
C LEU A 135 10.30 2.72 7.49
N LYS A 136 10.47 2.76 8.82
CA LYS A 136 10.81 3.99 9.52
C LYS A 136 12.27 4.34 9.22
N GLY A 137 12.50 5.42 8.47
CA GLY A 137 13.83 5.96 8.22
C GLY A 137 14.21 7.10 9.14
N ALA A 138 15.46 7.56 9.00
CA ALA A 138 16.02 8.64 9.80
C ALA A 138 15.79 10.05 9.22
N HIS A 139 15.34 10.15 7.97
CA HIS A 139 15.13 11.43 7.28
C HIS A 139 13.71 11.95 7.43
N PHE A 140 13.51 13.28 7.36
CA PHE A 140 12.19 13.91 7.50
C PHE A 140 11.09 13.31 6.61
N ALA A 141 11.41 12.96 5.37
CA ALA A 141 10.46 12.37 4.43
C ALA A 141 10.13 10.88 4.71
N SER A 142 10.92 10.23 5.55
CA SER A 142 10.80 8.80 5.84
C SER A 142 9.84 8.47 7.00
N PRO A 143 9.74 9.26 8.09
CA PRO A 143 8.82 8.93 9.20
C PRO A 143 7.37 9.34 8.94
N VAL A 144 7.04 9.94 7.80
CA VAL A 144 5.72 10.52 7.55
C VAL A 144 4.60 9.48 7.53
N SER A 145 4.87 8.30 7.00
CA SER A 145 3.89 7.20 6.97
C SER A 145 3.68 6.55 8.33
N ALA A 146 4.66 6.58 9.22
CA ALA A 146 4.60 5.93 10.52
C ALA A 146 3.54 6.53 11.48
N PRO A 147 3.36 7.86 11.59
CA PRO A 147 2.26 8.44 12.37
C PRO A 147 0.88 8.10 11.83
N SER A 148 0.72 8.03 10.51
CA SER A 148 -0.56 7.68 9.87
C SER A 148 -1.00 6.25 10.20
N LEU A 149 -0.04 5.33 10.38
CA LEU A 149 -0.30 3.95 10.80
C LEU A 149 -0.69 3.84 12.27
N ARG A 150 -0.26 4.78 13.14
CA ARG A 150 -0.62 4.80 14.56
C ARG A 150 -2.01 5.37 14.84
N ALA A 151 -2.61 6.04 13.88
CA ALA A 151 -3.96 6.62 13.99
C ALA A 151 -5.10 5.60 13.83
N ARG A 152 -4.82 4.28 13.86
CA ARG A 152 -5.86 3.25 13.90
C ARG A 152 -6.57 3.29 15.26
N PRO A 153 -7.91 3.09 15.29
CA PRO A 153 -8.63 3.00 16.55
C PRO A 153 -8.07 1.85 17.40
N ALA A 154 -7.94 2.10 18.70
CA ALA A 154 -7.47 1.13 19.69
C ALA A 154 -8.29 -0.17 19.61
N GLY A 155 -7.63 -1.29 19.43
CA GLY A 155 -8.26 -2.61 19.43
C GLY A 155 -7.53 -3.72 18.70
N THR A 156 -6.33 -3.47 18.17
CA THR A 156 -5.51 -4.55 17.60
C THR A 156 -4.09 -4.43 18.12
N ASP A 157 -3.85 -5.02 19.29
CA ASP A 157 -2.51 -5.32 19.79
C ASP A 157 -1.86 -6.34 18.86
N HIS A 158 -0.95 -5.89 18.02
CA HIS A 158 0.05 -6.75 17.40
C HIS A 158 1.42 -6.12 17.64
N ALA A 159 2.25 -6.90 18.34
CA ALA A 159 3.60 -6.60 18.72
C ALA A 159 4.44 -5.98 17.58
N GLU A 160 5.23 -4.98 17.91
CA GLU A 160 6.27 -4.43 17.04
C GLU A 160 7.16 -5.56 16.51
N PRO A 161 7.42 -5.65 15.20
CA PRO A 161 8.43 -6.55 14.70
C PRO A 161 9.80 -6.05 15.15
N ARG A 162 10.37 -6.69 16.17
CA ARG A 162 11.78 -6.54 16.49
C ARG A 162 12.59 -7.11 15.33
N GLY A 163 13.40 -6.27 14.71
CA GLY A 163 14.51 -6.61 13.83
C GLY A 163 14.20 -7.68 12.77
N LEU A 164 14.27 -7.31 11.51
CA LEU A 164 14.27 -8.26 10.41
C LEU A 164 15.51 -9.17 10.43
N PRO A 165 15.39 -10.41 10.93
CA PRO A 165 16.00 -11.54 10.31
C PRO A 165 14.89 -12.29 9.59
N GLY A 166 14.90 -12.25 8.25
CA GLY A 166 14.05 -13.04 7.38
C GLY A 166 12.56 -12.94 7.67
N LEU A 167 11.79 -12.33 6.81
CA LEU A 167 10.35 -12.56 6.74
C LEU A 167 10.17 -14.09 6.66
N GLY A 168 9.91 -14.70 7.82
CA GLY A 168 9.62 -16.12 7.94
C GLY A 168 8.26 -16.46 7.36
N LEU A 169 8.12 -16.28 6.07
CA LEU A 169 7.06 -16.87 5.27
C LEU A 169 7.49 -18.32 5.03
N ALA A 170 6.91 -19.25 5.79
CA ALA A 170 7.11 -20.66 5.54
C ALA A 170 6.80 -20.96 4.07
N PRO A 171 7.66 -21.71 3.35
CA PRO A 171 7.39 -22.13 1.98
C PRO A 171 6.04 -22.87 1.93
N GLY A 172 5.08 -22.38 1.14
CA GLY A 172 3.78 -23.02 0.97
C GLY A 172 2.61 -22.46 1.79
N ALA A 173 2.75 -21.36 2.50
CA ALA A 173 1.64 -20.70 3.18
C ALA A 173 0.65 -20.11 2.16
N LYS A 174 -0.43 -20.81 1.90
CA LYS A 174 -1.55 -20.34 1.07
C LYS A 174 -2.15 -19.05 1.68
N PRO A 175 -2.57 -18.07 0.87
CA PRO A 175 -3.03 -16.73 1.32
C PRO A 175 -4.36 -16.72 2.10
N ARG A 176 -4.81 -17.86 2.63
CA ARG A 176 -6.08 -17.98 3.39
C ARG A 176 -6.17 -17.11 4.65
N ARG A 177 -5.08 -16.59 5.18
CA ARG A 177 -5.12 -15.75 6.39
C ARG A 177 -5.52 -14.29 6.12
N TYR A 178 -5.27 -13.76 4.93
CA TYR A 178 -5.59 -12.37 4.59
C TYR A 178 -7.06 -12.14 4.22
N SER A 179 -7.74 -13.14 3.66
CA SER A 179 -9.18 -13.04 3.34
C SER A 179 -10.07 -12.90 4.58
N ARG A 180 -9.62 -13.37 5.75
CA ARG A 180 -10.35 -13.26 7.01
C ARG A 180 -10.36 -11.83 7.58
N PHE A 181 -9.35 -11.01 7.28
CA PHE A 181 -9.27 -9.62 7.70
C PHE A 181 -10.23 -8.71 6.93
N LYS A 182 -10.45 -8.95 5.63
CA LYS A 182 -11.38 -8.16 4.81
C LYS A 182 -12.85 -8.32 5.19
N ARG A 183 -13.24 -9.40 5.86
CA ARG A 183 -14.66 -9.69 6.15
C ARG A 183 -15.21 -9.08 7.44
N LYS A 184 -14.40 -8.72 8.41
CA LYS A 184 -14.89 -8.25 9.71
C LYS A 184 -15.12 -6.74 9.82
N ASP A 185 -14.49 -5.92 9.00
CA ASP A 185 -14.59 -4.45 9.11
C ASP A 185 -15.62 -3.80 8.15
N ARG A 186 -16.57 -4.56 7.59
CA ARG A 186 -17.68 -4.00 6.78
C ARG A 186 -18.83 -3.42 7.62
N GLN A 187 -18.68 -3.30 8.93
CA GLN A 187 -19.70 -2.64 9.76
C GLN A 187 -19.32 -1.21 10.06
N LYS A 188 -20.13 -0.29 9.50
CA LYS A 188 -20.33 1.15 9.75
C LYS A 188 -19.20 1.94 10.46
N PRO A 189 -18.76 3.05 9.87
CA PRO A 189 -17.90 3.99 10.58
C PRO A 189 -18.65 4.55 11.81
N PRO A 190 -17.96 4.79 12.94
CA PRO A 190 -18.57 5.41 14.10
C PRO A 190 -19.05 6.82 13.75
N ARG A 191 -20.22 7.19 14.21
CA ARG A 191 -20.76 8.56 14.09
C ARG A 191 -19.81 9.53 14.77
N ALA A 192 -19.32 10.50 14.01
CA ALA A 192 -18.53 11.60 14.54
C ALA A 192 -19.39 12.42 15.53
N THR A 193 -18.90 12.58 16.75
CA THR A 193 -19.46 13.53 17.73
C THR A 193 -19.13 14.94 17.26
N PRO A 194 -20.09 15.87 17.19
CA PRO A 194 -19.82 17.23 16.78
C PRO A 194 -18.96 17.95 17.82
N VAL A 195 -17.80 18.42 17.41
CA VAL A 195 -16.96 19.32 18.21
C VAL A 195 -17.63 20.68 18.25
N ARG A 196 -18.08 21.12 19.42
CA ARG A 196 -18.56 22.50 19.64
C ARG A 196 -17.36 23.46 19.57
N HIS A 197 -17.41 24.39 18.62
CA HIS A 197 -16.50 25.52 18.63
C HIS A 197 -16.94 26.54 19.70
N PRO A 198 -16.02 27.06 20.50
CA PRO A 198 -16.34 28.18 21.38
C PRO A 198 -16.55 29.44 20.52
N THR A 199 -17.66 30.11 20.74
CA THR A 199 -17.96 31.44 20.17
C THR A 199 -17.01 32.45 20.81
N VAL A 200 -16.20 33.13 19.99
CA VAL A 200 -15.41 34.28 20.46
C VAL A 200 -16.32 35.51 20.32
N HIS A 201 -16.55 36.16 21.44
CA HIS A 201 -17.11 37.53 21.50
C HIS A 201 -16.01 38.54 21.28
#